data_1ff4c90ed40f85b02f5e839d58fcd489
#
_entry.id   1ff4c90ed40f85b02f5e839d58fcd489
#
_cell.length_a   1.000
_cell.length_b   1.000
_cell.length_c   1.000
_cell.angle_alpha   90.00
_cell.angle_beta   90.00
_cell.angle_gamma   90.00
#
_symmetry.space_group_name_H-M   'P 1'
#
loop_
_entity.id
_entity.type
_entity.pdbx_description
1 polymer ?
#
loop_
_entity_poly.entity_id
_entity_poly.type
_entity_poly.pdbx_seq_one_letter_code
_entity_poly.pdbx_strand_id
1 'polypeptide(L)'
;QYCGLFKAEVNGVTYYFLDNEYYFKRRGLYGFYDDGERFAFFSRAVLETLFYIDFTPDIINCNDWQTALVPVYLNLYYRHLDKFNRIKTIFTIHNIAYQGKYGTDILEDTCGIGHRDQHIVEYDGCANFMKGAFETADKITTVSPTYAQEILDPWFSYGLDALLREKQYKLCGILNGIDMEANNPATDPK
;
A
#
# COMPACT_ATOMS: atom_id res chain seq x y z
N GLN A 1 -17.07 -12.09 -2.81
CA GLN A 1 -16.56 -12.34 -1.45
C GLN A 1 -17.26 -11.44 -0.44
N TYR A 2 -17.55 -11.98 0.76
CA TYR A 2 -18.11 -11.21 1.86
C TYR A 2 -17.09 -10.18 2.37
N CYS A 3 -17.57 -8.98 2.68
CA CYS A 3 -16.79 -7.93 3.32
C CYS A 3 -17.69 -7.16 4.28
N GLY A 4 -17.60 -7.44 5.58
CA GLY A 4 -18.25 -6.65 6.62
C GLY A 4 -17.53 -5.33 6.82
N LEU A 5 -18.29 -4.26 7.06
CA LEU A 5 -17.73 -2.94 7.35
C LEU A 5 -18.17 -2.50 8.75
N PHE A 6 -17.20 -2.30 9.63
CA PHE A 6 -17.44 -1.78 10.98
C PHE A 6 -16.77 -0.43 11.15
N LYS A 7 -17.36 0.41 11.99
CA LYS A 7 -16.84 1.74 12.33
C LYS A 7 -16.61 1.85 13.83
N ALA A 8 -15.49 2.43 14.22
CA ALA A 8 -15.23 2.88 15.59
C ALA A 8 -14.58 4.26 15.56
N GLU A 9 -14.68 4.97 16.68
CA GLU A 9 -14.04 6.26 16.86
C GLU A 9 -13.19 6.21 18.13
N VAL A 10 -11.89 6.50 18.00
CA VAL A 10 -10.92 6.47 19.11
C VAL A 10 -10.09 7.74 19.04
N ASN A 11 -10.09 8.53 20.11
CA ASN A 11 -9.32 9.77 20.22
C ASN A 11 -9.55 10.76 19.05
N GLY A 12 -10.79 10.87 18.56
CA GLY A 12 -11.14 11.74 17.44
C GLY A 12 -10.75 11.21 16.06
N VAL A 13 -10.23 9.99 15.98
CA VAL A 13 -9.92 9.31 14.71
C VAL A 13 -11.00 8.27 14.40
N THR A 14 -11.55 8.34 13.20
CA THR A 14 -12.50 7.33 12.71
C THR A 14 -11.74 6.15 12.12
N TYR A 15 -12.04 4.96 12.64
CA TYR A 15 -11.52 3.69 12.15
C TYR A 15 -12.61 2.94 11.39
N TYR A 16 -12.28 2.45 10.21
CA TYR A 16 -13.10 1.51 9.46
C TYR A 16 -12.39 0.16 9.41
N PHE A 17 -13.11 -0.89 9.81
CA PHE A 17 -12.60 -2.25 9.81
C PHE A 17 -13.28 -3.06 8.71
N LEU A 18 -12.48 -3.74 7.91
CA LEU A 18 -12.93 -4.66 6.90
C LEU A 18 -12.92 -6.08 7.47
N ASP A 19 -14.10 -6.65 7.65
CA ASP A 19 -14.26 -7.98 8.23
C ASP A 19 -14.41 -9.04 7.13
N ASN A 20 -13.48 -9.96 7.12
CA ASN A 20 -13.56 -11.20 6.35
C ASN A 20 -12.77 -12.28 7.09
N GLU A 21 -13.48 -13.19 7.79
CA GLU A 21 -12.82 -14.23 8.57
C GLU A 21 -11.99 -15.18 7.71
N TYR A 22 -12.38 -15.45 6.47
CA TYR A 22 -11.64 -16.32 5.56
C TYR A 22 -10.20 -15.79 5.32
N TYR A 23 -10.07 -14.50 5.10
CA TYR A 23 -8.76 -13.89 4.83
C TYR A 23 -8.02 -13.45 6.10
N PHE A 24 -8.73 -12.97 7.14
CA PHE A 24 -8.07 -12.23 8.22
C PHE A 24 -8.14 -12.89 9.59
N LYS A 25 -8.94 -13.94 9.80
CA LYS A 25 -8.95 -14.69 11.06
C LYS A 25 -7.80 -15.70 11.09
N ARG A 26 -6.59 -15.19 11.33
CA ARG A 26 -5.33 -15.93 11.29
C ARG A 26 -4.48 -15.65 12.52
N ARG A 27 -3.53 -16.55 12.84
CA ARG A 27 -2.61 -16.38 13.97
C ARG A 27 -1.53 -15.33 13.77
N GLY A 28 -1.41 -14.74 12.58
CA GLY A 28 -0.45 -13.72 12.21
C GLY A 28 -1.04 -12.72 11.24
N LEU A 29 -0.35 -11.60 11.05
CA LEU A 29 -0.81 -10.54 10.16
C LEU A 29 -0.49 -10.85 8.69
N TYR A 30 0.66 -11.48 8.42
CA TYR A 30 1.17 -11.84 7.09
C TYR A 30 2.14 -13.02 7.19
N GLY A 31 2.69 -13.47 6.07
CA GLY A 31 3.58 -14.64 5.97
C GLY A 31 2.85 -15.92 5.59
N PHE A 32 1.67 -15.80 4.99
CA PHE A 32 0.87 -16.92 4.47
C PHE A 32 1.05 -17.04 2.97
N TYR A 33 0.88 -18.26 2.44
CA TYR A 33 1.03 -18.54 1.01
C TYR A 33 0.03 -17.75 0.13
N ASP A 34 -1.12 -17.41 0.70
CA ASP A 34 -2.21 -16.68 0.04
C ASP A 34 -2.22 -15.17 0.33
N ASP A 35 -1.14 -14.63 0.86
CA ASP A 35 -1.06 -13.19 1.17
C ASP A 35 -1.30 -12.31 -0.05
N GLY A 36 -0.90 -12.73 -1.25
CA GLY A 36 -1.19 -12.01 -2.48
C GLY A 36 -2.68 -11.82 -2.73
N GLU A 37 -3.46 -12.89 -2.58
CA GLU A 37 -4.92 -12.85 -2.68
C GLU A 37 -5.56 -12.03 -1.57
N ARG A 38 -5.11 -12.22 -0.34
CA ARG A 38 -5.60 -11.51 0.85
C ARG A 38 -5.46 -9.99 0.69
N PHE A 39 -4.31 -9.53 0.28
CA PHE A 39 -4.03 -8.10 0.16
C PHE A 39 -4.52 -7.50 -1.16
N ALA A 40 -4.72 -8.30 -2.21
CA ALA A 40 -5.49 -7.89 -3.37
C ALA A 40 -6.96 -7.64 -2.99
N PHE A 41 -7.58 -8.57 -2.24
CA PHE A 41 -8.91 -8.37 -1.68
C PHE A 41 -9.00 -7.13 -0.81
N PHE A 42 -8.07 -6.98 0.16
CA PHE A 42 -8.04 -5.81 1.05
C PHE A 42 -7.95 -4.50 0.27
N SER A 43 -7.04 -4.40 -0.67
CA SER A 43 -6.83 -3.20 -1.47
C SER A 43 -8.08 -2.82 -2.28
N ARG A 44 -8.79 -3.80 -2.82
CA ARG A 44 -10.06 -3.59 -3.51
C ARG A 44 -11.15 -3.15 -2.55
N ALA A 45 -11.29 -3.84 -1.41
CA ALA A 45 -12.29 -3.55 -0.40
C ALA A 45 -12.17 -2.14 0.19
N VAL A 46 -10.95 -1.62 0.35
CA VAL A 46 -10.71 -0.22 0.77
C VAL A 46 -11.40 0.77 -0.17
N LEU A 47 -11.26 0.59 -1.48
CA LEU A 47 -11.91 1.48 -2.46
C LEU A 47 -13.42 1.29 -2.51
N GLU A 48 -13.89 0.04 -2.47
CA GLU A 48 -15.33 -0.27 -2.42
C GLU A 48 -16.00 0.33 -1.17
N THR A 49 -15.31 0.35 -0.02
CA THR A 49 -15.81 0.95 1.21
C THR A 49 -16.24 2.40 1.03
N LEU A 50 -15.56 3.16 0.18
CA LEU A 50 -15.89 4.57 -0.06
C LEU A 50 -17.31 4.76 -0.63
N PHE A 51 -17.93 3.76 -1.22
CA PHE A 51 -19.34 3.84 -1.66
C PHE A 51 -20.33 3.76 -0.49
N TYR A 52 -19.93 3.22 0.65
CA TYR A 52 -20.80 2.90 1.79
C TYR A 52 -20.60 3.81 3.00
N ILE A 53 -19.61 4.68 2.96
CA ILE A 53 -19.33 5.64 4.03
C ILE A 53 -19.61 7.07 3.58
N ASP A 54 -20.00 7.92 4.53
CA ASP A 54 -20.19 9.35 4.30
C ASP A 54 -18.87 10.11 4.47
N PHE A 55 -17.88 9.69 3.67
CA PHE A 55 -16.56 10.32 3.64
C PHE A 55 -15.93 10.10 2.27
N THR A 56 -15.42 11.17 1.68
CA THR A 56 -14.61 11.10 0.46
C THR A 56 -13.25 11.69 0.78
N PRO A 57 -12.19 10.90 0.78
CA PRO A 57 -10.84 11.40 1.06
C PRO A 57 -10.31 12.25 -0.09
N ASP A 58 -9.55 13.29 0.25
CA ASP A 58 -8.70 14.00 -0.72
C ASP A 58 -7.45 13.17 -1.03
N ILE A 59 -6.94 12.45 -0.01
CA ILE A 59 -5.71 11.66 -0.10
C ILE A 59 -5.94 10.28 0.52
N ILE A 60 -5.48 9.24 -0.17
CA ILE A 60 -5.33 7.89 0.38
C ILE A 60 -3.83 7.63 0.58
N ASN A 61 -3.41 7.43 1.83
CA ASN A 61 -2.05 7.01 2.15
C ASN A 61 -1.97 5.49 2.29
N CYS A 62 -1.23 4.87 1.40
CA CYS A 62 -1.03 3.43 1.32
C CYS A 62 0.31 3.07 1.95
N ASN A 63 0.33 2.08 2.83
CA ASN A 63 1.53 1.71 3.59
C ASN A 63 1.99 0.29 3.23
N ASP A 64 3.21 0.18 2.72
CA ASP A 64 3.86 -1.05 2.30
C ASP A 64 3.11 -1.87 1.22
N TRP A 65 3.71 -2.99 0.84
CA TRP A 65 3.22 -3.83 -0.25
C TRP A 65 1.79 -4.36 -0.04
N GLN A 66 1.34 -4.50 1.21
CA GLN A 66 0.00 -4.97 1.55
C GLN A 66 -1.10 -4.02 1.05
N THR A 67 -0.80 -2.77 0.81
CA THR A 67 -1.72 -1.77 0.28
C THR A 67 -1.33 -1.25 -1.10
N ALA A 68 -0.31 -1.83 -1.69
CA ALA A 68 0.27 -1.36 -2.96
C ALA A 68 -0.69 -1.44 -4.15
N LEU A 69 -1.66 -2.35 -4.11
CA LEU A 69 -2.68 -2.44 -5.16
C LEU A 69 -3.79 -1.38 -5.05
N VAL A 70 -3.90 -0.64 -3.95
CA VAL A 70 -4.89 0.45 -3.82
C VAL A 70 -4.70 1.51 -4.91
N PRO A 71 -3.51 2.13 -5.09
CA PRO A 71 -3.31 3.11 -6.16
C PRO A 71 -3.43 2.49 -7.57
N VAL A 72 -3.07 1.21 -7.74
CA VAL A 72 -3.24 0.48 -9.00
C VAL A 72 -4.72 0.37 -9.35
N TYR A 73 -5.54 -0.14 -8.45
CA TYR A 73 -6.97 -0.29 -8.65
C TYR A 73 -7.67 1.05 -8.81
N LEU A 74 -7.32 2.06 -8.00
CA LEU A 74 -7.85 3.40 -8.15
C LEU A 74 -7.64 3.91 -9.58
N ASN A 75 -6.44 3.75 -10.11
CA ASN A 75 -6.09 4.21 -11.46
C ASN A 75 -6.83 3.42 -12.55
N LEU A 76 -6.85 2.09 -12.45
CA LEU A 76 -7.43 1.24 -13.50
C LEU A 76 -8.96 1.25 -13.50
N TYR A 77 -9.59 1.23 -12.31
CA TYR A 77 -11.02 0.89 -12.22
C TYR A 77 -11.91 1.95 -11.60
N TYR A 78 -11.37 2.95 -10.89
CA TYR A 78 -12.20 3.92 -10.16
C TYR A 78 -11.99 5.36 -10.59
N ARG A 79 -10.84 5.71 -11.15
CA ARG A 79 -10.47 7.08 -11.49
C ARG A 79 -11.49 7.78 -12.42
N HIS A 80 -12.20 7.04 -13.25
CA HIS A 80 -13.21 7.56 -14.17
C HIS A 80 -14.55 7.92 -13.47
N LEU A 81 -14.74 7.53 -12.21
CA LEU A 81 -15.93 7.83 -11.43
C LEU A 81 -15.77 9.18 -10.71
N ASP A 82 -16.82 9.99 -10.70
CA ASP A 82 -16.80 11.35 -10.13
C ASP A 82 -16.33 11.38 -8.67
N LYS A 83 -16.75 10.39 -7.88
CA LYS A 83 -16.34 10.26 -6.47
C LYS A 83 -14.84 10.06 -6.29
N PHE A 84 -14.14 9.49 -7.27
CA PHE A 84 -12.74 9.08 -7.15
C PHE A 84 -11.77 9.91 -7.99
N ASN A 85 -12.27 10.73 -8.92
CA ASN A 85 -11.43 11.40 -9.92
C ASN A 85 -10.44 12.40 -9.34
N ARG A 86 -10.71 12.95 -8.15
CA ARG A 86 -9.86 13.93 -7.46
C ARG A 86 -8.98 13.34 -6.38
N ILE A 87 -9.23 12.10 -5.97
CA ILE A 87 -8.47 11.45 -4.89
C ILE A 87 -7.01 11.29 -5.31
N LYS A 88 -6.09 11.75 -4.47
CA LYS A 88 -4.65 11.56 -4.63
C LYS A 88 -4.17 10.40 -3.80
N THR A 89 -3.08 9.77 -4.22
CA THR A 89 -2.49 8.65 -3.49
C THR A 89 -1.06 8.93 -3.10
N ILE A 90 -0.72 8.55 -1.87
CA ILE A 90 0.65 8.49 -1.37
C ILE A 90 0.96 7.03 -1.08
N PHE A 91 2.10 6.54 -1.54
CA PHE A 91 2.59 5.22 -1.19
C PHE A 91 3.81 5.34 -0.29
N THR A 92 3.71 4.83 0.94
CA THR A 92 4.77 4.91 1.95
C THR A 92 5.51 3.58 2.05
N ILE A 93 6.83 3.62 1.86
CA ILE A 93 7.74 2.48 2.01
C ILE A 93 8.31 2.51 3.42
N HIS A 94 7.96 1.53 4.25
CA HIS A 94 8.59 1.32 5.55
C HIS A 94 9.78 0.35 5.44
N ASN A 95 9.64 -0.69 4.60
CA ASN A 95 10.71 -1.64 4.33
C ASN A 95 10.67 -2.13 2.88
N ILE A 96 11.60 -1.68 2.05
CA ILE A 96 11.69 -2.02 0.64
C ILE A 96 12.03 -3.50 0.35
N ALA A 97 12.52 -4.24 1.35
CA ALA A 97 12.81 -5.66 1.19
C ALA A 97 11.54 -6.50 0.95
N TYR A 98 10.40 -6.03 1.44
CA TYR A 98 9.11 -6.71 1.31
C TYR A 98 8.27 -6.04 0.21
N GLN A 99 8.23 -6.67 -0.97
CA GLN A 99 7.71 -6.05 -2.19
C GLN A 99 6.36 -6.61 -2.66
N GLY A 100 5.91 -7.74 -2.09
CA GLY A 100 4.74 -8.45 -2.59
C GLY A 100 5.02 -9.08 -3.97
N LYS A 101 5.98 -10.01 -4.02
CA LYS A 101 6.40 -10.72 -5.25
C LYS A 101 5.67 -12.05 -5.37
N TYR A 102 5.08 -12.29 -6.55
CA TYR A 102 4.33 -13.51 -6.87
C TYR A 102 4.56 -13.90 -8.34
N GLY A 103 4.13 -15.09 -8.73
CA GLY A 103 4.05 -15.45 -10.14
C GLY A 103 3.10 -14.51 -10.91
N THR A 104 3.32 -14.33 -12.20
CA THR A 104 2.50 -13.40 -13.02
C THR A 104 1.06 -13.88 -13.21
N ASP A 105 0.80 -15.17 -13.02
CA ASP A 105 -0.52 -15.80 -13.03
C ASP A 105 -1.50 -15.16 -12.00
N ILE A 106 -0.97 -14.68 -10.86
CA ILE A 106 -1.81 -13.99 -9.85
C ILE A 106 -2.49 -12.72 -10.40
N LEU A 107 -1.91 -12.08 -11.41
CA LEU A 107 -2.38 -10.77 -11.87
C LEU A 107 -3.79 -10.83 -12.47
N GLU A 108 -4.07 -11.80 -13.33
CA GLU A 108 -5.39 -11.93 -13.96
C GLU A 108 -6.36 -12.67 -13.05
N ASP A 109 -6.00 -13.87 -12.61
CA ASP A 109 -6.90 -14.77 -11.90
C ASP A 109 -7.30 -14.27 -10.50
N THR A 110 -6.37 -13.65 -9.80
CA THR A 110 -6.55 -13.23 -8.40
C THR A 110 -6.73 -11.73 -8.25
N CYS A 111 -5.83 -10.94 -8.84
CA CYS A 111 -5.88 -9.48 -8.73
C CYS A 111 -6.90 -8.87 -9.69
N GLY A 112 -7.37 -9.61 -10.70
CA GLY A 112 -8.29 -9.12 -11.71
C GLY A 112 -7.67 -8.04 -12.61
N ILE A 113 -6.33 -8.03 -12.75
CA ILE A 113 -5.61 -7.12 -13.64
C ILE A 113 -5.45 -7.79 -14.99
N GLY A 114 -6.26 -7.37 -15.96
CA GLY A 114 -6.28 -7.96 -17.28
C GLY A 114 -4.94 -7.81 -18.02
N HIS A 115 -4.69 -8.71 -18.95
CA HIS A 115 -3.42 -8.84 -19.68
C HIS A 115 -2.87 -7.51 -20.25
N ARG A 116 -3.76 -6.62 -20.67
CA ARG A 116 -3.39 -5.29 -21.18
C ARG A 116 -2.67 -4.41 -20.15
N ASP A 117 -3.00 -4.57 -18.87
CA ASP A 117 -2.57 -3.69 -17.78
C ASP A 117 -1.54 -4.35 -16.85
N GLN A 118 -1.21 -5.64 -17.08
CA GLN A 118 -0.25 -6.40 -16.25
C GLN A 118 1.12 -5.75 -16.19
N HIS A 119 1.56 -5.08 -17.27
CA HIS A 119 2.82 -4.35 -17.32
C HIS A 119 2.99 -3.30 -16.22
N ILE A 120 1.87 -2.82 -15.63
CA ILE A 120 1.89 -1.88 -14.51
C ILE A 120 2.47 -2.53 -13.25
N VAL A 121 2.22 -3.82 -13.06
CA VAL A 121 2.59 -4.56 -11.84
C VAL A 121 3.73 -5.55 -12.11
N GLU A 122 3.88 -6.01 -13.35
CA GLU A 122 4.95 -6.92 -13.74
C GLU A 122 6.31 -6.23 -13.70
N TYR A 123 7.28 -6.89 -13.08
CA TYR A 123 8.66 -6.43 -13.00
C TYR A 123 9.60 -7.63 -12.83
N ASP A 124 10.65 -7.70 -13.66
CA ASP A 124 11.66 -8.75 -13.63
C ASP A 124 11.08 -10.17 -13.65
N GLY A 125 10.07 -10.38 -14.53
CA GLY A 125 9.42 -11.68 -14.76
C GLY A 125 8.50 -12.15 -13.64
N CYS A 126 8.15 -11.28 -12.69
CA CYS A 126 7.19 -11.58 -11.63
C CYS A 126 6.17 -10.45 -11.45
N ALA A 127 5.05 -10.74 -10.80
CA ALA A 127 4.18 -9.73 -10.24
C ALA A 127 4.88 -9.08 -9.04
N ASN A 128 5.03 -7.76 -9.03
CA ASN A 128 5.61 -6.99 -7.94
C ASN A 128 4.63 -5.87 -7.54
N PHE A 129 3.92 -6.05 -6.44
CA PHE A 129 2.86 -5.13 -6.03
C PHE A 129 3.42 -3.73 -5.71
N MET A 130 4.59 -3.66 -5.07
CA MET A 130 5.25 -2.39 -4.76
C MET A 130 5.61 -1.61 -6.05
N LYS A 131 6.07 -2.30 -7.08
CA LYS A 131 6.30 -1.69 -8.41
C LYS A 131 5.00 -1.10 -8.96
N GLY A 132 3.90 -1.81 -8.85
CA GLY A 132 2.59 -1.30 -9.26
C GLY A 132 2.23 0.02 -8.57
N ALA A 133 2.48 0.12 -7.27
CA ALA A 133 2.29 1.36 -6.52
C ALA A 133 3.25 2.47 -6.98
N PHE A 134 4.50 2.15 -7.30
CA PHE A 134 5.44 3.14 -7.82
C PHE A 134 5.00 3.72 -9.17
N GLU A 135 4.36 2.93 -10.01
CA GLU A 135 3.82 3.43 -11.28
C GLU A 135 2.62 4.36 -11.08
N THR A 136 1.73 4.00 -10.17
CA THR A 136 0.37 4.58 -10.13
C THR A 136 0.14 5.60 -9.03
N ALA A 137 0.91 5.58 -7.92
CA ALA A 137 0.77 6.57 -6.86
C ALA A 137 1.22 7.98 -7.30
N ASP A 138 0.53 9.00 -6.82
CA ASP A 138 0.87 10.41 -7.08
C ASP A 138 2.17 10.82 -6.37
N LYS A 139 2.45 10.27 -5.18
CA LYS A 139 3.68 10.45 -4.41
C LYS A 139 4.16 9.14 -3.81
N ILE A 140 5.48 9.02 -3.66
CA ILE A 140 6.14 7.93 -2.95
C ILE A 140 6.86 8.55 -1.76
N THR A 141 6.66 7.99 -0.58
CA THR A 141 7.36 8.43 0.63
C THR A 141 8.10 7.27 1.27
N THR A 142 9.10 7.57 2.07
CA THR A 142 9.75 6.62 2.95
C THR A 142 10.09 7.27 4.29
N VAL A 143 10.58 6.49 5.24
CA VAL A 143 10.63 6.84 6.67
C VAL A 143 11.80 7.75 7.08
N SER A 144 12.66 8.14 6.16
CA SER A 144 13.66 9.21 6.40
C SER A 144 14.22 9.79 5.09
N PRO A 145 14.72 11.04 5.09
CA PRO A 145 15.45 11.61 3.96
C PRO A 145 16.67 10.79 3.56
N THR A 146 17.39 10.23 4.54
CA THR A 146 18.54 9.35 4.29
C THR A 146 18.11 8.08 3.59
N TYR A 147 17.06 7.41 4.09
CA TYR A 147 16.56 6.19 3.48
C TYR A 147 16.03 6.42 2.06
N ALA A 148 15.45 7.60 1.77
CA ALA A 148 15.04 7.96 0.42
C ALA A 148 16.22 8.05 -0.57
N GLN A 149 17.46 8.35 -0.09
CA GLN A 149 18.65 8.29 -0.92
C GLN A 149 19.22 6.87 -0.98
N GLU A 150 19.24 6.16 0.13
CA GLU A 150 19.77 4.79 0.20
C GLU A 150 19.04 3.85 -0.76
N ILE A 151 17.70 3.88 -0.82
CA ILE A 151 16.93 3.01 -1.70
C ILE A 151 17.10 3.31 -3.21
N LEU A 152 17.80 4.37 -3.58
CA LEU A 152 18.24 4.62 -4.96
C LEU A 152 19.53 3.88 -5.32
N ASP A 153 20.25 3.35 -4.32
CA ASP A 153 21.46 2.57 -4.53
C ASP A 153 21.11 1.07 -4.72
N PRO A 154 21.74 0.38 -5.69
CA PRO A 154 21.50 -1.04 -5.93
C PRO A 154 21.69 -1.93 -4.71
N TRP A 155 22.57 -1.56 -3.78
CA TRP A 155 22.85 -2.32 -2.57
C TRP A 155 21.68 -2.34 -1.57
N PHE A 156 20.89 -1.27 -1.53
CA PHE A 156 19.79 -1.10 -0.56
C PHE A 156 18.39 -1.26 -1.17
N SER A 157 18.29 -1.25 -2.50
CA SER A 157 17.00 -1.20 -3.22
C SER A 157 16.31 -2.55 -3.39
N TYR A 158 17.00 -3.65 -3.13
CA TYR A 158 16.51 -5.01 -3.41
C TYR A 158 16.04 -5.18 -4.88
N GLY A 159 16.77 -4.54 -5.83
CA GLY A 159 16.51 -4.63 -7.26
C GLY A 159 15.52 -3.59 -7.81
N LEU A 160 15.09 -2.61 -6.99
CA LEU A 160 14.16 -1.56 -7.42
C LEU A 160 14.83 -0.20 -7.70
N ASP A 161 16.16 -0.11 -7.59
CA ASP A 161 16.91 1.14 -7.73
C ASP A 161 16.70 1.86 -9.08
N ALA A 162 16.73 1.12 -10.17
CA ALA A 162 16.52 1.69 -11.50
C ALA A 162 15.13 2.34 -11.62
N LEU A 163 14.10 1.65 -11.14
CA LEU A 163 12.74 2.12 -11.12
C LEU A 163 12.56 3.33 -10.20
N LEU A 164 13.15 3.28 -9.00
CA LEU A 164 13.07 4.39 -8.05
C LEU A 164 13.81 5.63 -8.53
N ARG A 165 14.97 5.48 -9.20
CA ARG A 165 15.67 6.60 -9.84
C ARG A 165 14.81 7.26 -10.94
N GLU A 166 14.11 6.46 -11.73
CA GLU A 166 13.17 6.98 -12.73
C GLU A 166 12.02 7.78 -12.08
N LYS A 167 11.55 7.32 -10.93
CA LYS A 167 10.43 7.94 -10.18
C LYS A 167 10.90 8.92 -9.09
N GLN A 168 12.18 9.28 -9.04
CA GLN A 168 12.76 10.13 -7.99
C GLN A 168 12.05 11.49 -7.85
N TYR A 169 11.48 12.02 -8.92
CA TYR A 169 10.72 13.29 -8.90
C TYR A 169 9.50 13.28 -7.98
N LYS A 170 8.99 12.11 -7.61
CA LYS A 170 7.86 11.94 -6.69
C LYS A 170 8.23 11.23 -5.40
N LEU A 171 9.51 10.91 -5.18
CA LEU A 171 10.03 10.28 -3.96
C LEU A 171 10.48 11.33 -2.95
N CYS A 172 10.09 11.16 -1.69
CA CYS A 172 10.63 11.94 -0.57
C CYS A 172 10.70 11.10 0.72
N GLY A 173 11.59 11.52 1.63
CA GLY A 173 11.72 10.91 2.95
C GLY A 173 11.10 11.79 4.03
N ILE A 174 10.28 11.18 4.89
CA ILE A 174 9.62 11.84 6.03
C ILE A 174 9.92 11.04 7.28
N LEU A 175 10.51 11.68 8.30
CA LEU A 175 10.82 11.02 9.56
C LEU A 175 9.53 10.59 10.29
N ASN A 176 9.53 9.38 10.83
CA ASN A 176 8.48 8.93 11.72
C ASN A 176 8.44 9.80 12.99
N GLY A 177 7.25 10.05 13.48
CA GLY A 177 7.06 10.70 14.77
C GLY A 177 7.49 9.80 15.93
N ILE A 178 7.87 10.43 17.02
CA ILE A 178 8.16 9.77 18.29
C ILE A 178 7.23 10.34 19.36
N ASP A 179 6.62 9.46 20.17
CA ASP A 179 5.91 9.87 21.37
C ASP A 179 6.96 10.29 22.42
N MET A 180 7.05 11.59 22.65
CA MET A 180 8.05 12.20 23.53
C MET A 180 7.76 11.96 25.02
N GLU A 181 6.53 11.61 25.39
CA GLU A 181 6.18 11.25 26.76
C GLU A 181 6.47 9.78 27.04
N ALA A 182 5.99 8.90 26.16
CA ALA A 182 6.20 7.44 26.30
C ALA A 182 7.67 7.01 26.09
N ASN A 183 8.43 7.75 25.29
CA ASN A 183 9.83 7.43 24.98
C ASN A 183 10.82 8.45 25.60
N ASN A 184 10.49 9.06 26.73
CA ASN A 184 11.35 10.02 27.40
C ASN A 184 12.40 9.29 28.27
N PRO A 185 13.69 9.33 27.91
CA PRO A 185 14.73 8.64 28.67
C PRO A 185 14.93 9.17 30.08
N ALA A 186 14.48 10.39 30.38
CA ALA A 186 14.55 10.96 31.73
C ALA A 186 13.49 10.40 32.69
N THR A 187 12.41 9.82 32.17
CA THR A 187 11.30 9.26 32.97
C THR A 187 11.11 7.75 32.74
N ASP A 188 11.94 7.13 31.90
CA ASP A 188 11.91 5.69 31.64
C ASP A 188 12.33 4.92 32.93
N PRO A 189 11.47 4.05 33.46
CA PRO A 189 11.74 3.32 34.71
C PRO A 189 12.71 2.14 34.54
N LYS A 190 13.29 1.89 33.36
CA LYS A 190 14.20 0.77 33.08
C LYS A 190 15.66 1.17 33.20
#